data_7346271e268a7c782e942146f3f2c0c3
#
_entry.id   7346271e268a7c782e942146f3f2c0c3
#
_cell.length_a   1.000
_cell.length_b   1.000
_cell.length_c   1.000
_cell.angle_alpha   90.00
_cell.angle_beta   90.00
_cell.angle_gamma   90.00
#
_symmetry.space_group_name_H-M   'P 1'
#
loop_
_entity.id
_entity.type
_entity.pdbx_description
1 polymer ?
#
loop_
_entity_poly.entity_id
_entity_poly.type
_entity_poly.pdbx_seq_one_letter_code
_entity_poly.pdbx_strand_id
1 'polypeptide(L)'
;MSSMKKTKEGVNLKKKKFLRLKNTGSILVLMGLLIIFVIALYTFILQSSYTKTALETEIARDTASADAVHKLVDGRIGKEDFDQIKDKSDEKKQIYKDISSYFNEIRTLNSTRYIYTATKNEEGKLVYVVDGLDPDADDVRHPGDYIEEEMVPYIDRAISGENVYSQDIIDTTWGPIFTACYPVRANHDGTGEIIGAFCIEMD
;
A
#
# COMPACT_ATOMS: atom_id res chain seq x y z
N MET A 1 9.73 -1.34 88.64
CA MET A 1 9.99 -2.12 87.37
C MET A 1 8.80 -2.18 86.39
N SER A 2 7.61 -1.77 86.75
CA SER A 2 6.41 -1.85 85.89
C SER A 2 6.31 -0.75 84.81
N SER A 3 6.80 0.46 85.04
CA SER A 3 6.66 1.64 84.12
C SER A 3 7.52 1.52 82.85
N MET A 4 8.71 0.89 82.87
CA MET A 4 9.58 0.76 81.74
C MET A 4 9.12 -0.27 80.67
N LYS A 5 8.33 -1.26 81.07
CA LYS A 5 7.77 -2.28 80.16
C LYS A 5 6.64 -1.71 79.28
N LYS A 6 5.76 -0.86 79.83
CA LYS A 6 4.67 -0.20 79.06
C LYS A 6 5.16 0.74 77.95
N THR A 7 6.30 1.43 78.20
CA THR A 7 6.84 2.39 77.25
C THR A 7 7.51 1.65 76.05
N LYS A 8 8.16 0.52 76.29
CA LYS A 8 8.80 -0.29 75.21
C LYS A 8 7.74 -0.99 74.35
N GLU A 9 6.63 -1.46 74.90
CA GLU A 9 5.51 -2.05 74.12
C GLU A 9 4.81 -1.03 73.24
N GLY A 10 4.56 0.19 73.78
CA GLY A 10 3.91 1.26 73.01
C GLY A 10 4.76 1.76 71.81
N VAL A 11 6.11 1.83 71.98
CA VAL A 11 7.02 2.22 70.90
C VAL A 11 7.08 1.09 69.83
N ASN A 12 7.05 -0.19 70.24
CA ASN A 12 7.10 -1.29 69.30
C ASN A 12 5.82 -1.42 68.49
N LEU A 13 4.64 -1.17 69.08
CA LEU A 13 3.35 -1.11 68.42
C LEU A 13 3.29 0.02 67.40
N LYS A 14 3.77 1.23 67.75
CA LYS A 14 3.83 2.39 66.82
C LYS A 14 4.77 2.11 65.61
N LYS A 15 5.92 1.48 65.89
CA LYS A 15 6.90 1.13 64.85
C LYS A 15 6.34 0.06 63.91
N LYS A 16 5.66 -1.00 64.41
CA LYS A 16 4.95 -2.00 63.61
C LYS A 16 3.80 -1.42 62.77
N LYS A 17 3.02 -0.48 63.33
CA LYS A 17 1.94 0.18 62.61
C LYS A 17 2.47 1.10 61.49
N PHE A 18 3.57 1.79 61.74
CA PHE A 18 4.24 2.67 60.75
C PHE A 18 4.87 1.85 59.61
N LEU A 19 5.53 0.72 59.90
CA LEU A 19 6.07 -0.20 58.89
C LEU A 19 4.95 -0.82 58.04
N ARG A 20 3.84 -1.18 58.66
CA ARG A 20 2.65 -1.76 57.97
C ARG A 20 1.99 -0.74 57.03
N LEU A 21 1.90 0.55 57.42
CA LEU A 21 1.39 1.64 56.58
C LEU A 21 2.32 1.92 55.40
N LYS A 22 3.63 1.87 55.59
CA LYS A 22 4.61 2.06 54.55
C LYS A 22 4.59 0.95 53.49
N ASN A 23 4.42 -0.32 53.92
CA ASN A 23 4.26 -1.45 53.01
C ASN A 23 2.94 -1.39 52.23
N THR A 24 1.83 -1.01 52.88
CA THR A 24 0.52 -0.88 52.21
C THR A 24 0.54 0.21 51.14
N GLY A 25 1.18 1.36 51.40
CA GLY A 25 1.36 2.42 50.41
C GLY A 25 2.19 1.96 49.19
N SER A 26 3.30 1.24 49.41
CA SER A 26 4.11 0.69 48.36
C SER A 26 3.37 -0.35 47.51
N ILE A 27 2.55 -1.18 48.14
CA ILE A 27 1.70 -2.17 47.44
C ILE A 27 0.66 -1.48 46.56
N LEU A 28 -0.01 -0.43 47.08
CA LEU A 28 -0.98 0.33 46.29
C LEU A 28 -0.34 1.02 45.08
N VAL A 29 0.87 1.58 45.23
CA VAL A 29 1.61 2.17 44.10
C VAL A 29 1.97 1.11 43.06
N LEU A 30 2.49 -0.05 43.49
CA LEU A 30 2.81 -1.15 42.59
C LEU A 30 1.58 -1.67 41.85
N MET A 31 0.43 -1.82 42.53
CA MET A 31 -0.83 -2.19 41.90
C MET A 31 -1.28 -1.14 40.87
N GLY A 32 -1.15 0.15 41.19
CA GLY A 32 -1.46 1.24 40.27
C GLY A 32 -0.60 1.20 39.01
N LEU A 33 0.72 0.99 39.18
CA LEU A 33 1.65 0.85 38.05
C LEU A 33 1.34 -0.38 37.19
N LEU A 34 0.97 -1.50 37.82
CA LEU A 34 0.58 -2.73 37.11
C LEU A 34 -0.69 -2.49 36.26
N ILE A 35 -1.70 -1.81 36.81
CA ILE A 35 -2.94 -1.51 36.10
C ILE A 35 -2.63 -0.59 34.89
N ILE A 36 -1.81 0.46 35.08
CA ILE A 36 -1.39 1.35 33.99
C ILE A 36 -0.66 0.57 32.90
N PHE A 37 0.24 -0.34 33.28
CA PHE A 37 0.97 -1.17 32.33
C PHE A 37 0.03 -2.10 31.54
N VAL A 38 -0.94 -2.75 32.21
CA VAL A 38 -1.93 -3.62 31.55
C VAL A 38 -2.80 -2.81 30.57
N ILE A 39 -3.24 -1.61 30.96
CA ILE A 39 -4.02 -0.74 30.08
C ILE A 39 -3.17 -0.32 28.86
N ALA A 40 -1.92 0.08 29.07
CA ALA A 40 -1.00 0.46 27.99
C ALA A 40 -0.75 -0.72 27.02
N LEU A 41 -0.54 -1.92 27.55
CA LEU A 41 -0.37 -3.13 26.73
C LEU A 41 -1.65 -3.46 25.93
N TYR A 42 -2.81 -3.37 26.56
CA TYR A 42 -4.08 -3.64 25.92
C TYR A 42 -4.38 -2.61 24.80
N THR A 43 -4.15 -1.33 25.05
CA THR A 43 -4.31 -0.28 24.03
C THR A 43 -3.35 -0.47 22.87
N PHE A 44 -2.11 -0.86 23.13
CA PHE A 44 -1.12 -1.17 22.08
C PHE A 44 -1.57 -2.34 21.19
N ILE A 45 -2.06 -3.43 21.79
CA ILE A 45 -2.58 -4.59 21.04
C ILE A 45 -3.79 -4.20 20.21
N LEU A 46 -4.74 -3.46 20.77
CA LEU A 46 -5.92 -2.98 20.05
C LEU A 46 -5.55 -2.09 18.87
N GLN A 47 -4.64 -1.14 19.08
CA GLN A 47 -4.15 -0.24 18.04
C GLN A 47 -3.52 -1.03 16.89
N SER A 48 -2.63 -1.98 17.20
CA SER A 48 -1.96 -2.83 16.21
C SER A 48 -2.96 -3.67 15.39
N SER A 49 -3.92 -4.30 16.08
CA SER A 49 -4.97 -5.08 15.40
C SER A 49 -5.86 -4.21 14.51
N TYR A 50 -6.26 -3.05 14.99
CA TYR A 50 -7.09 -2.11 14.23
C TYR A 50 -6.39 -1.63 12.96
N THR A 51 -5.12 -1.22 13.07
CA THR A 51 -4.32 -0.75 11.92
C THR A 51 -4.18 -1.86 10.87
N LYS A 52 -3.89 -3.09 11.30
CA LYS A 52 -3.77 -4.23 10.37
C LYS A 52 -5.09 -4.52 9.65
N THR A 53 -6.20 -4.59 10.37
CA THR A 53 -7.52 -4.85 9.77
C THR A 53 -7.95 -3.73 8.82
N ALA A 54 -7.65 -2.47 9.15
CA ALA A 54 -7.94 -1.34 8.29
C ALA A 54 -7.16 -1.43 6.98
N LEU A 55 -5.85 -1.72 7.03
CA LEU A 55 -5.00 -1.91 5.86
C LEU A 55 -5.47 -3.08 4.98
N GLU A 56 -5.76 -4.25 5.58
CA GLU A 56 -6.28 -5.40 4.84
C GLU A 56 -7.62 -5.08 4.13
N THR A 57 -8.48 -4.29 4.77
CA THR A 57 -9.76 -3.87 4.17
C THR A 57 -9.54 -2.89 3.01
N GLU A 58 -8.60 -1.97 3.15
CA GLU A 58 -8.22 -1.01 2.11
C GLU A 58 -7.67 -1.75 0.88
N ILE A 59 -6.69 -2.62 1.06
CA ILE A 59 -6.10 -3.44 -0.01
C ILE A 59 -7.16 -4.30 -0.71
N ALA A 60 -8.08 -4.90 0.04
CA ALA A 60 -9.17 -5.70 -0.55
C ALA A 60 -10.12 -4.84 -1.39
N ARG A 61 -10.43 -3.62 -0.94
CA ARG A 61 -11.24 -2.66 -1.68
C ARG A 61 -10.55 -2.22 -2.96
N ASP A 62 -9.27 -1.86 -2.87
CA ASP A 62 -8.49 -1.36 -3.99
C ASP A 62 -8.22 -2.47 -5.02
N THR A 63 -7.98 -3.71 -4.57
CA THR A 63 -7.94 -4.89 -5.44
C THR A 63 -9.25 -5.05 -6.23
N ALA A 64 -10.41 -4.98 -5.56
CA ALA A 64 -11.69 -5.11 -6.23
C ALA A 64 -11.97 -3.95 -7.22
N SER A 65 -11.52 -2.74 -6.88
CA SER A 65 -11.62 -1.57 -7.76
C SER A 65 -10.71 -1.72 -8.98
N ALA A 66 -9.45 -2.15 -8.79
CA ALA A 66 -8.51 -2.40 -9.87
C ALA A 66 -9.02 -3.49 -10.82
N ASP A 67 -9.57 -4.59 -10.30
CA ASP A 67 -10.18 -5.64 -11.11
C ASP A 67 -11.37 -5.12 -11.94
N ALA A 68 -12.16 -4.21 -11.38
CA ALA A 68 -13.27 -3.60 -12.10
C ALA A 68 -12.77 -2.69 -13.24
N VAL A 69 -11.74 -1.89 -12.99
CA VAL A 69 -11.09 -1.03 -14.00
C VAL A 69 -10.44 -1.88 -15.08
N HIS A 70 -9.70 -2.93 -14.71
CA HIS A 70 -9.08 -3.85 -15.67
C HIS A 70 -10.09 -4.44 -16.65
N LYS A 71 -11.26 -4.86 -16.19
CA LYS A 71 -12.33 -5.39 -17.04
C LYS A 71 -12.83 -4.41 -18.11
N LEU A 72 -12.68 -3.10 -17.89
CA LEU A 72 -13.05 -2.09 -18.89
C LEU A 72 -12.00 -1.99 -20.00
N VAL A 73 -10.75 -2.33 -19.69
CA VAL A 73 -9.59 -2.18 -20.59
C VAL A 73 -9.20 -3.50 -21.25
N ASP A 74 -9.49 -4.63 -20.60
CA ASP A 74 -9.13 -5.96 -21.10
C ASP A 74 -9.67 -6.17 -22.53
N GLY A 75 -8.79 -6.58 -23.44
CA GLY A 75 -9.08 -6.74 -24.85
C GLY A 75 -9.24 -5.43 -25.65
N ARG A 76 -9.05 -4.24 -25.04
CA ARG A 76 -9.06 -2.96 -25.76
C ARG A 76 -7.75 -2.62 -26.41
N ILE A 77 -6.66 -3.18 -25.91
CA ILE A 77 -5.29 -2.96 -26.39
C ILE A 77 -4.71 -4.30 -26.79
N GLY A 78 -4.03 -4.33 -27.93
CA GLY A 78 -3.41 -5.52 -28.46
C GLY A 78 -2.03 -5.24 -29.05
N LYS A 79 -1.47 -6.26 -29.70
CA LYS A 79 -0.13 -6.21 -30.27
C LYS A 79 0.03 -5.09 -31.32
N GLU A 80 -0.99 -4.87 -32.13
CA GLU A 80 -0.95 -3.85 -33.19
C GLU A 80 -0.77 -2.44 -32.60
N ASP A 81 -1.32 -2.19 -31.42
CA ASP A 81 -1.21 -0.91 -30.72
C ASP A 81 0.21 -0.73 -30.15
N PHE A 82 0.72 -1.75 -29.46
CA PHE A 82 2.09 -1.75 -28.90
C PHE A 82 3.16 -1.65 -29.99
N ASP A 83 2.94 -2.25 -31.18
CA ASP A 83 3.89 -2.20 -32.29
C ASP A 83 3.97 -0.80 -32.91
N GLN A 84 2.94 0.02 -32.80
CA GLN A 84 2.88 1.38 -33.32
C GLN A 84 3.39 2.46 -32.36
N ILE A 85 3.52 2.14 -31.05
CA ILE A 85 3.87 3.09 -30.00
C ILE A 85 5.19 2.67 -29.35
N LYS A 86 6.29 3.33 -29.71
CA LYS A 86 7.65 2.95 -29.28
C LYS A 86 8.41 4.07 -28.58
N ASP A 87 8.18 5.30 -28.98
CA ASP A 87 8.89 6.46 -28.45
C ASP A 87 8.00 7.71 -28.41
N LYS A 88 8.47 8.76 -27.74
CA LYS A 88 7.76 10.03 -27.55
C LYS A 88 7.20 10.63 -28.84
N SER A 89 7.82 10.42 -30.00
CA SER A 89 7.31 10.96 -31.26
C SER A 89 5.97 10.36 -31.69
N ASP A 90 5.68 9.15 -31.20
CA ASP A 90 4.48 8.39 -31.47
C ASP A 90 3.21 8.92 -30.75
N GLU A 91 3.37 9.80 -29.77
CA GLU A 91 2.25 10.53 -29.13
C GLU A 91 1.41 11.33 -30.10
N LYS A 92 1.96 11.71 -31.25
CA LYS A 92 1.25 12.41 -32.31
C LYS A 92 0.32 11.52 -33.09
N LYS A 93 0.50 10.20 -33.03
CA LYS A 93 -0.34 9.21 -33.71
C LYS A 93 -1.74 9.18 -33.09
N GLN A 94 -2.74 8.99 -33.94
CA GLN A 94 -4.12 8.94 -33.47
C GLN A 94 -4.35 7.78 -32.50
N ILE A 95 -3.75 6.62 -32.73
CA ILE A 95 -3.86 5.45 -31.85
C ILE A 95 -3.39 5.74 -30.43
N TYR A 96 -2.25 6.45 -30.25
CA TYR A 96 -1.80 6.85 -28.92
C TYR A 96 -2.84 7.76 -28.23
N LYS A 97 -3.30 8.79 -28.92
CA LYS A 97 -4.28 9.75 -28.39
C LYS A 97 -5.59 9.08 -28.00
N ASP A 98 -6.05 8.14 -28.79
CA ASP A 98 -7.31 7.43 -28.53
C ASP A 98 -7.19 6.56 -27.26
N ILE A 99 -6.06 5.83 -27.12
CA ILE A 99 -5.83 4.98 -25.93
C ILE A 99 -5.58 5.85 -24.70
N SER A 100 -4.71 6.86 -24.78
CA SER A 100 -4.40 7.74 -23.64
C SER A 100 -5.65 8.49 -23.16
N SER A 101 -6.48 9.03 -24.07
CA SER A 101 -7.76 9.67 -23.73
C SER A 101 -8.72 8.69 -23.05
N TYR A 102 -8.80 7.45 -23.53
CA TYR A 102 -9.64 6.42 -22.94
C TYR A 102 -9.15 6.06 -21.52
N PHE A 103 -7.85 5.93 -21.32
CA PHE A 103 -7.26 5.70 -19.99
C PHE A 103 -7.55 6.86 -19.04
N ASN A 104 -7.40 8.09 -19.52
CA ASN A 104 -7.70 9.29 -18.73
C ASN A 104 -9.15 9.33 -18.28
N GLU A 105 -10.09 9.02 -19.18
CA GLU A 105 -11.51 8.95 -18.87
C GLU A 105 -11.78 7.89 -17.78
N ILE A 106 -11.28 6.67 -17.97
CA ILE A 106 -11.44 5.58 -16.98
C ILE A 106 -10.83 5.96 -15.64
N ARG A 107 -9.60 6.51 -15.64
CA ARG A 107 -8.89 6.97 -14.47
C ARG A 107 -9.71 7.99 -13.67
N THR A 108 -10.24 8.98 -14.35
CA THR A 108 -11.03 10.06 -13.75
C THR A 108 -12.35 9.55 -13.17
N LEU A 109 -13.05 8.68 -13.91
CA LEU A 109 -14.34 8.12 -13.48
C LEU A 109 -14.22 7.19 -12.27
N ASN A 110 -13.08 6.52 -12.11
CA ASN A 110 -12.86 5.55 -11.03
C ASN A 110 -12.00 6.08 -9.88
N SER A 111 -11.66 7.36 -9.88
CA SER A 111 -10.78 7.97 -8.88
C SER A 111 -9.43 7.23 -8.74
N THR A 112 -8.92 6.70 -9.85
CA THR A 112 -7.64 6.04 -9.93
C THR A 112 -6.56 7.10 -10.14
N ARG A 113 -5.39 6.96 -9.47
CA ARG A 113 -4.32 7.93 -9.60
C ARG A 113 -3.60 7.82 -10.94
N TYR A 114 -3.11 6.62 -11.25
CA TYR A 114 -2.41 6.33 -12.49
C TYR A 114 -2.99 5.11 -13.20
N ILE A 115 -3.05 5.17 -14.51
CA ILE A 115 -3.35 4.05 -15.41
C ILE A 115 -2.36 4.12 -16.56
N TYR A 116 -1.61 3.06 -16.79
CA TYR A 116 -0.63 3.01 -17.86
C TYR A 116 -0.38 1.60 -18.36
N THR A 117 0.31 1.48 -19.49
CA THR A 117 0.83 0.23 -20.01
C THR A 117 2.35 0.26 -20.09
N ALA A 118 2.95 -0.92 -19.91
CA ALA A 118 4.39 -1.11 -19.97
C ALA A 118 4.74 -2.37 -20.77
N THR A 119 5.91 -2.37 -21.39
CA THR A 119 6.48 -3.51 -22.10
C THR A 119 7.99 -3.57 -21.96
N LYS A 120 8.62 -4.65 -22.44
CA LYS A 120 10.08 -4.72 -22.58
C LYS A 120 10.52 -4.16 -23.91
N ASN A 121 11.49 -3.25 -23.90
CA ASN A 121 12.15 -2.77 -25.13
C ASN A 121 13.13 -3.83 -25.68
N GLU A 122 13.81 -3.54 -26.78
CA GLU A 122 14.79 -4.42 -27.43
C GLU A 122 15.97 -4.80 -26.53
N GLU A 123 16.27 -3.96 -25.52
CA GLU A 123 17.32 -4.21 -24.52
C GLU A 123 16.81 -5.07 -23.35
N GLY A 124 15.52 -5.43 -23.33
CA GLY A 124 14.87 -6.16 -22.26
C GLY A 124 14.52 -5.32 -21.02
N LYS A 125 14.63 -3.97 -21.12
CA LYS A 125 14.25 -3.05 -20.05
C LYS A 125 12.77 -2.69 -20.14
N LEU A 126 12.14 -2.51 -19.00
CA LEU A 126 10.74 -2.08 -18.93
C LEU A 126 10.62 -0.59 -19.27
N VAL A 127 9.69 -0.30 -20.16
CA VAL A 127 9.37 1.05 -20.63
C VAL A 127 7.86 1.27 -20.68
N TYR A 128 7.46 2.53 -20.51
CA TYR A 128 6.09 2.96 -20.71
C TYR A 128 5.70 2.85 -22.19
N VAL A 129 4.44 2.52 -22.45
CA VAL A 129 3.85 2.51 -23.79
C VAL A 129 2.78 3.58 -23.92
N VAL A 130 1.75 3.56 -23.07
CA VAL A 130 0.72 4.60 -23.01
C VAL A 130 0.48 4.97 -21.54
N ASP A 131 0.42 6.27 -21.29
CA ASP A 131 0.02 6.84 -20.00
C ASP A 131 -1.37 7.50 -20.13
N GLY A 132 -2.20 7.32 -19.11
CA GLY A 132 -3.53 7.88 -19.00
C GLY A 132 -3.62 9.21 -18.27
N LEU A 133 -2.49 9.87 -17.99
CA LEU A 133 -2.47 11.23 -17.47
C LEU A 133 -2.80 12.26 -18.56
N ASP A 134 -3.19 13.46 -18.13
CA ASP A 134 -3.26 14.58 -19.05
C ASP A 134 -1.87 14.87 -19.63
N PRO A 135 -1.77 15.20 -20.93
CA PRO A 135 -0.47 15.46 -21.56
C PRO A 135 0.33 16.64 -20.93
N ASP A 136 -0.38 17.53 -20.23
CA ASP A 136 0.21 18.70 -19.57
C ASP A 136 0.49 18.44 -18.07
N ALA A 137 0.31 17.19 -17.56
CA ALA A 137 0.60 16.84 -16.19
C ALA A 137 2.13 16.79 -15.96
N ASP A 138 2.57 17.24 -14.79
CA ASP A 138 3.99 17.29 -14.44
C ASP A 138 4.63 15.90 -14.34
N ASP A 139 3.83 14.88 -14.05
CA ASP A 139 4.25 13.50 -13.80
C ASP A 139 3.91 12.53 -14.96
N VAL A 140 3.43 13.05 -16.11
CA VAL A 140 3.15 12.23 -17.31
C VAL A 140 4.40 11.53 -17.82
N ARG A 141 4.24 10.26 -18.19
CA ARG A 141 5.30 9.45 -18.79
C ARG A 141 5.08 9.29 -20.30
N HIS A 142 6.18 9.31 -21.00
CA HIS A 142 6.18 9.22 -22.46
C HIS A 142 6.50 7.81 -22.93
N PRO A 143 6.01 7.37 -24.09
CA PRO A 143 6.42 6.11 -24.69
C PRO A 143 7.94 6.00 -24.79
N GLY A 144 8.51 4.90 -24.28
CA GLY A 144 9.96 4.67 -24.22
C GLY A 144 10.64 5.15 -22.94
N ASP A 145 9.99 5.94 -22.08
CA ASP A 145 10.53 6.27 -20.76
C ASP A 145 10.69 5.00 -19.92
N TYR A 146 11.74 4.93 -19.11
CA TYR A 146 11.98 3.77 -18.25
C TYR A 146 11.02 3.75 -17.07
N ILE A 147 10.56 2.55 -16.74
CA ILE A 147 9.77 2.28 -15.53
C ILE A 147 10.66 2.50 -14.29
N GLU A 148 10.08 3.05 -13.24
CA GLU A 148 10.71 3.24 -11.93
C GLU A 148 11.08 1.90 -11.30
N GLU A 149 12.24 1.85 -10.62
CA GLU A 149 12.81 0.60 -10.09
C GLU A 149 11.87 -0.12 -9.12
N GLU A 150 11.11 0.62 -8.32
CA GLU A 150 10.14 0.08 -7.37
C GLU A 150 8.97 -0.65 -8.04
N MET A 151 8.64 -0.30 -9.30
CA MET A 151 7.53 -0.90 -10.06
C MET A 151 7.96 -2.13 -10.86
N VAL A 152 9.25 -2.26 -11.18
CA VAL A 152 9.80 -3.36 -11.99
C VAL A 152 9.35 -4.75 -11.51
N PRO A 153 9.40 -5.10 -10.20
CA PRO A 153 9.01 -6.44 -9.75
C PRO A 153 7.54 -6.79 -10.01
N TYR A 154 6.65 -5.80 -9.97
CA TYR A 154 5.22 -6.00 -10.20
C TYR A 154 4.93 -6.22 -11.69
N ILE A 155 5.53 -5.39 -12.53
CA ILE A 155 5.37 -5.45 -13.98
C ILE A 155 6.00 -6.71 -14.58
N ASP A 156 7.19 -7.10 -14.13
CA ASP A 156 7.84 -8.35 -14.58
C ASP A 156 6.98 -9.60 -14.29
N ARG A 157 6.33 -9.64 -13.12
CA ARG A 157 5.40 -10.73 -12.78
C ARG A 157 4.15 -10.70 -13.66
N ALA A 158 3.61 -9.49 -13.92
CA ALA A 158 2.45 -9.37 -14.82
C ALA A 158 2.79 -9.83 -16.24
N ILE A 159 3.95 -9.44 -16.79
CA ILE A 159 4.42 -9.91 -18.09
C ILE A 159 4.67 -11.43 -18.10
N SER A 160 4.95 -12.05 -16.95
CA SER A 160 5.05 -13.51 -16.84
C SER A 160 3.70 -14.23 -16.76
N GLY A 161 2.59 -13.49 -16.68
CA GLY A 161 1.22 -14.03 -16.77
C GLY A 161 0.42 -14.00 -15.47
N GLU A 162 0.91 -13.32 -14.44
CA GLU A 162 0.23 -13.20 -13.16
C GLU A 162 -0.61 -11.92 -13.11
N ASN A 163 -1.79 -11.97 -12.48
CA ASN A 163 -2.40 -10.75 -11.94
C ASN A 163 -1.70 -10.43 -10.63
N VAL A 164 -1.11 -9.26 -10.55
CA VAL A 164 -0.23 -8.86 -9.44
C VAL A 164 -0.86 -7.73 -8.67
N TYR A 165 -0.88 -7.86 -7.33
CA TYR A 165 -1.38 -6.83 -6.42
C TYR A 165 -0.32 -6.58 -5.35
N SER A 166 -0.12 -5.33 -4.97
CA SER A 166 0.70 -5.01 -3.81
C SER A 166 0.02 -5.51 -2.53
N GLN A 167 0.81 -6.07 -1.63
CA GLN A 167 0.33 -6.59 -0.33
C GLN A 167 0.30 -5.51 0.75
N ASP A 168 0.93 -4.39 0.47
CA ASP A 168 1.02 -3.19 1.29
C ASP A 168 0.93 -1.95 0.41
N ILE A 169 0.76 -0.80 1.03
CA ILE A 169 0.94 0.48 0.35
C ILE A 169 2.45 0.65 0.07
N ILE A 170 2.80 0.83 -1.19
CA ILE A 170 4.18 0.97 -1.65
C ILE A 170 4.56 2.44 -1.53
N ASP A 171 5.70 2.72 -0.90
CA ASP A 171 6.27 4.07 -0.90
C ASP A 171 7.06 4.27 -2.19
N THR A 172 6.52 5.07 -3.09
CA THR A 172 7.12 5.34 -4.40
C THR A 172 7.62 6.77 -4.50
N THR A 173 8.35 7.07 -5.58
CA THR A 173 8.73 8.45 -5.94
C THR A 173 7.52 9.41 -5.96
N TRP A 174 6.32 8.89 -6.21
CA TRP A 174 5.07 9.64 -6.33
C TRP A 174 4.23 9.67 -5.04
N GLY A 175 4.75 9.07 -3.96
CA GLY A 175 4.09 8.90 -2.67
C GLY A 175 3.59 7.48 -2.43
N PRO A 176 2.83 7.25 -1.34
CA PRO A 176 2.28 5.96 -1.01
C PRO A 176 1.17 5.58 -1.98
N ILE A 177 1.26 4.41 -2.60
CA ILE A 177 0.28 3.88 -3.55
C ILE A 177 0.01 2.39 -3.36
N PHE A 178 -1.21 1.97 -3.67
CA PHE A 178 -1.54 0.58 -3.99
C PHE A 178 -1.34 0.36 -5.49
N THR A 179 -0.77 -0.77 -5.87
CA THR A 179 -0.51 -1.12 -7.27
C THR A 179 -1.14 -2.45 -7.64
N ALA A 180 -1.79 -2.49 -8.80
CA ALA A 180 -2.24 -3.70 -9.46
C ALA A 180 -1.72 -3.72 -10.91
N CYS A 181 -1.12 -4.84 -11.33
CA CYS A 181 -0.64 -5.02 -12.70
C CYS A 181 -1.21 -6.32 -13.29
N TYR A 182 -1.65 -6.24 -14.54
CA TYR A 182 -2.30 -7.32 -15.28
C TYR A 182 -1.58 -7.59 -16.60
N PRO A 183 -1.49 -8.85 -17.07
CA PRO A 183 -0.92 -9.13 -18.36
C PRO A 183 -1.77 -8.55 -19.50
N VAL A 184 -1.13 -7.88 -20.45
CA VAL A 184 -1.74 -7.51 -21.72
C VAL A 184 -1.42 -8.57 -22.77
N ARG A 185 -2.46 -9.08 -23.45
CA ARG A 185 -2.33 -10.12 -24.46
C ARG A 185 -2.39 -9.57 -25.87
N ALA A 186 -1.79 -10.30 -26.80
CA ALA A 186 -1.63 -9.86 -28.19
C ALA A 186 -2.95 -9.60 -28.91
N ASN A 187 -3.98 -10.41 -28.64
CA ASN A 187 -5.26 -10.29 -29.33
C ASN A 187 -6.27 -9.49 -28.52
N HIS A 188 -7.08 -8.70 -29.20
CA HIS A 188 -8.15 -7.90 -28.59
C HIS A 188 -9.28 -8.73 -27.94
N ASP A 189 -9.27 -10.03 -28.05
CA ASP A 189 -10.17 -10.96 -27.35
C ASP A 189 -9.59 -11.48 -26.03
N GLY A 190 -8.47 -10.93 -25.57
CA GLY A 190 -7.79 -11.35 -24.36
C GLY A 190 -7.00 -12.66 -24.50
N THR A 191 -6.76 -13.12 -25.73
CA THR A 191 -5.98 -14.33 -26.03
C THR A 191 -4.61 -14.01 -26.66
N GLY A 192 -3.80 -15.03 -26.90
CA GLY A 192 -2.47 -14.87 -27.51
C GLY A 192 -1.35 -14.74 -26.49
N GLU A 193 -0.16 -14.46 -27.01
CA GLU A 193 1.04 -14.22 -26.20
C GLU A 193 0.90 -12.96 -25.34
N ILE A 194 1.63 -12.90 -24.24
CA ILE A 194 1.69 -11.70 -23.38
C ILE A 194 2.70 -10.75 -24.01
N ILE A 195 2.29 -9.51 -24.23
CA ILE A 195 3.07 -8.46 -24.92
C ILE A 195 3.48 -7.33 -23.99
N GLY A 196 2.89 -7.24 -22.81
CA GLY A 196 3.15 -6.19 -21.83
C GLY A 196 2.31 -6.36 -20.57
N ALA A 197 2.24 -5.29 -19.82
CA ALA A 197 1.40 -5.17 -18.62
C ALA A 197 0.54 -3.91 -18.68
N PHE A 198 -0.64 -4.00 -18.08
CA PHE A 198 -1.52 -2.87 -17.75
C PHE A 198 -1.48 -2.65 -16.25
N CYS A 199 -1.13 -1.46 -15.82
CA CYS A 199 -0.98 -1.12 -14.41
C CYS A 199 -1.96 -0.05 -13.97
N ILE A 200 -2.45 -0.21 -12.75
CA ILE A 200 -3.39 0.68 -12.06
C ILE A 200 -2.80 1.01 -10.71
N GLU A 201 -2.76 2.29 -10.38
CA GLU A 201 -2.26 2.76 -9.09
C GLU A 201 -3.29 3.66 -8.40
N MET A 202 -3.48 3.43 -7.10
CA MET A 202 -4.47 4.11 -6.26
C MET A 202 -3.81 4.69 -5.01
N ASP A 203 -4.37 5.83 -4.50
CA ASP A 203 -3.95 6.46 -3.24
C ASP A 203 -4.50 5.72 -2.02
#